data_de797919876ab4884774664364dc0861
#
_entry.id   de797919876ab4884774664364dc0861
#
_cell.length_a   1.000
_cell.length_b   1.000
_cell.length_c   1.000
_cell.angle_alpha   90.00
_cell.angle_beta   90.00
_cell.angle_gamma   90.00
#
_symmetry.space_group_name_H-M   'P 1'
#
loop_
_entity.id
_entity.type
_entity.pdbx_description
1 polymer ?
#
loop_
_entity_poly.entity_id
_entity_poly.type
_entity_poly.pdbx_seq_one_letter_code
_entity_poly.pdbx_strand_id
1 'polypeptide(L)'
;MKTPFLRVKNVVSVSALCAASLIYATSGYADDQRHDDENSDRPITVAVTGDWPYNKLLLDNAHLLVDSVNADTAVSRLIHVGDIHAGSMPCTSADILPPIPQSNPGYNQKIYYQFQQFAKPVIYTPGDNEWTDCQKTKQFKSGAPLNELASVRSQFFAKPGLTLGKETEVLSQSRHFDPTYPTDAQFVENVMWKQGKVVFATLNVPGSNNDTLPWAGTFANQTAQDKEVSERTGADLRWLEAAFKKAKKEHARAVVIGIQADMWDPAAITATSNELSNYTPIVQKLADLVEDFGGPVLLLNGDSHVYGADQPLTNSSSATGSIHHTQAVPNLTRITVQGSTTAPAEWLRLTIDPRKLQPFSWENVAYCADPAISCE
;
A
#
# COMPACT_ATOMS: atom_id res chain seq x y z
N MET A 1 15.11 31.93 -83.80
CA MET A 1 14.83 30.91 -84.84
C MET A 1 13.84 29.92 -84.29
N LYS A 2 12.69 29.93 -84.94
CA LYS A 2 11.65 28.88 -85.03
C LYS A 2 11.37 27.93 -83.92
N THR A 3 10.24 28.12 -83.21
CA THR A 3 9.37 27.12 -82.61
C THR A 3 8.85 26.14 -83.64
N PRO A 4 8.46 24.90 -83.25
CA PRO A 4 7.07 24.57 -83.46
C PRO A 4 6.33 23.91 -82.34
N PHE A 5 5.07 24.20 -82.31
CA PHE A 5 3.93 23.61 -81.59
C PHE A 5 3.82 22.09 -81.77
N LEU A 6 3.40 21.38 -80.70
CA LEU A 6 2.71 20.11 -80.88
C LEU A 6 1.50 20.02 -79.95
N ARG A 7 0.45 19.48 -80.54
CA ARG A 7 -0.97 19.45 -80.15
C ARG A 7 -1.20 18.50 -78.97
N VAL A 8 -2.07 18.92 -78.07
CA VAL A 8 -2.73 18.15 -77.05
C VAL A 8 -3.81 17.26 -77.65
N LYS A 9 -3.84 16.00 -77.36
CA LYS A 9 -5.00 15.11 -77.56
C LYS A 9 -5.62 14.82 -76.20
N ASN A 10 -6.87 15.19 -76.03
CA ASN A 10 -7.73 14.82 -74.92
C ASN A 10 -8.03 13.32 -74.97
N VAL A 11 -7.76 12.64 -73.87
CA VAL A 11 -8.29 11.30 -73.60
C VAL A 11 -9.21 11.42 -72.36
N VAL A 12 -10.47 11.18 -72.61
CA VAL A 12 -11.51 11.09 -71.56
C VAL A 12 -11.40 9.67 -70.96
N SER A 13 -11.02 9.57 -69.72
CA SER A 13 -11.11 8.34 -68.97
C SER A 13 -12.31 8.39 -68.07
N VAL A 14 -13.23 7.48 -68.28
CA VAL A 14 -14.38 7.18 -67.40
C VAL A 14 -13.88 6.40 -66.19
N SER A 15 -13.92 7.00 -65.03
CA SER A 15 -13.62 6.30 -63.76
C SER A 15 -14.90 5.72 -63.20
N ALA A 16 -14.95 4.39 -63.16
CA ALA A 16 -15.98 3.63 -62.47
C ALA A 16 -15.73 3.72 -60.95
N LEU A 17 -16.67 4.30 -60.20
CA LEU A 17 -16.69 4.22 -58.73
C LEU A 17 -17.08 2.82 -58.30
N CYS A 18 -16.13 2.06 -57.73
CA CYS A 18 -16.44 0.89 -56.92
C CYS A 18 -16.65 1.37 -55.49
N ALA A 19 -17.89 1.38 -55.02
CA ALA A 19 -18.22 1.55 -53.61
C ALA A 19 -17.87 0.26 -52.86
N ALA A 20 -16.75 0.25 -52.16
CA ALA A 20 -16.42 -0.80 -51.23
C ALA A 20 -17.12 -0.50 -49.87
N SER A 21 -18.20 -1.25 -49.59
CA SER A 21 -18.86 -1.24 -48.31
C SER A 21 -17.93 -1.90 -47.28
N LEU A 22 -17.29 -1.10 -46.41
CA LEU A 22 -16.63 -1.61 -45.20
C LEU A 22 -17.70 -2.04 -44.20
N ILE A 23 -17.94 -3.32 -44.11
CA ILE A 23 -18.66 -3.94 -42.97
C ILE A 23 -17.69 -3.93 -41.79
N TYR A 24 -17.87 -3.01 -40.87
CA TYR A 24 -17.25 -3.08 -39.55
C TYR A 24 -17.92 -4.22 -38.79
N ALA A 25 -17.22 -5.34 -38.69
CA ALA A 25 -17.57 -6.38 -37.76
C ALA A 25 -17.31 -5.86 -36.33
N THR A 26 -18.34 -5.39 -35.65
CA THR A 26 -18.32 -5.18 -34.21
C THR A 26 -18.44 -6.55 -33.54
N SER A 27 -17.33 -7.27 -33.48
CA SER A 27 -17.27 -8.53 -32.75
C SER A 27 -16.88 -8.24 -31.29
N GLY A 28 -17.81 -8.49 -30.37
CA GLY A 28 -17.44 -9.20 -29.16
C GLY A 28 -16.81 -8.43 -28.01
N TYR A 29 -17.24 -7.21 -27.66
CA TYR A 29 -16.91 -6.62 -26.36
C TYR A 29 -18.08 -6.61 -25.35
N ALA A 30 -19.20 -7.23 -25.69
CA ALA A 30 -20.39 -7.20 -24.83
C ALA A 30 -20.52 -8.39 -23.87
N ASP A 31 -19.70 -9.44 -24.04
CA ASP A 31 -19.85 -10.66 -23.23
C ASP A 31 -18.90 -10.74 -22.04
N ASP A 32 -17.79 -9.99 -22.07
CA ASP A 32 -16.81 -9.94 -20.96
C ASP A 32 -17.28 -9.07 -19.78
N GLN A 33 -18.14 -8.09 -20.05
CA GLN A 33 -18.69 -7.20 -19.00
C GLN A 33 -19.79 -7.85 -18.16
N ARG A 34 -20.49 -8.86 -18.65
CA ARG A 34 -21.55 -9.55 -17.88
C ARG A 34 -21.00 -10.58 -16.90
N HIS A 35 -19.85 -11.19 -17.20
CA HIS A 35 -19.18 -12.11 -16.27
C HIS A 35 -18.53 -11.40 -15.09
N ASP A 36 -18.08 -10.16 -15.28
CA ASP A 36 -17.53 -9.34 -14.19
C ASP A 36 -18.61 -8.88 -13.21
N ASP A 37 -19.84 -8.63 -13.66
CA ASP A 37 -20.92 -8.15 -12.80
C ASP A 37 -21.49 -9.22 -11.86
N GLU A 38 -21.61 -10.49 -12.29
CA GLU A 38 -22.09 -11.57 -11.42
C GLU A 38 -21.08 -11.96 -10.32
N ASN A 39 -19.78 -11.71 -10.55
CA ASN A 39 -18.72 -12.00 -9.60
C ASN A 39 -18.37 -10.79 -8.69
N SER A 40 -18.88 -9.62 -9.04
CA SER A 40 -18.49 -8.35 -8.40
C SER A 40 -18.96 -8.21 -6.95
N ASP A 41 -20.04 -8.90 -6.57
CA ASP A 41 -20.64 -8.82 -5.24
C ASP A 41 -20.24 -9.98 -4.30
N ARG A 42 -19.31 -10.86 -4.72
CA ARG A 42 -18.83 -11.94 -3.85
C ARG A 42 -17.96 -11.42 -2.72
N PRO A 43 -18.00 -12.07 -1.54
CA PRO A 43 -17.06 -11.75 -0.48
C PRO A 43 -15.61 -11.89 -0.94
N ILE A 44 -14.78 -10.95 -0.49
CA ILE A 44 -13.34 -10.91 -0.75
C ILE A 44 -12.64 -11.24 0.56
N THR A 45 -11.72 -12.20 0.55
CA THR A 45 -10.86 -12.48 1.69
C THR A 45 -9.43 -12.08 1.37
N VAL A 46 -8.80 -11.32 2.27
CA VAL A 46 -7.38 -10.93 2.20
C VAL A 46 -6.69 -11.29 3.52
N ALA A 47 -5.42 -11.65 3.44
CA ALA A 47 -4.55 -11.72 4.60
C ALA A 47 -3.92 -10.36 4.85
N VAL A 48 -3.75 -9.97 6.12
CA VAL A 48 -3.05 -8.73 6.49
C VAL A 48 -2.00 -9.06 7.54
N THR A 49 -0.81 -8.54 7.35
CA THR A 49 0.33 -8.63 8.27
C THR A 49 1.03 -7.28 8.35
N GLY A 50 1.82 -7.07 9.38
CA GLY A 50 2.71 -5.92 9.55
C GLY A 50 3.71 -6.22 10.66
N ASP A 51 4.71 -5.36 10.86
CA ASP A 51 5.69 -5.51 11.93
C ASP A 51 6.28 -6.93 11.99
N TRP A 52 6.65 -7.48 10.84
CA TRP A 52 7.12 -8.86 10.67
C TRP A 52 8.11 -8.97 9.50
N PRO A 53 9.17 -9.82 9.62
CA PRO A 53 9.65 -10.58 10.80
C PRO A 53 10.62 -9.74 11.63
N TYR A 54 10.48 -9.71 12.97
CA TYR A 54 11.26 -8.83 13.84
C TYR A 54 12.52 -9.46 14.46
N ASN A 55 12.83 -10.70 14.14
CA ASN A 55 14.02 -11.39 14.64
C ASN A 55 14.47 -12.54 13.73
N LYS A 56 15.63 -13.11 14.07
CA LYS A 56 16.20 -14.21 13.29
C LYS A 56 15.31 -15.46 13.29
N LEU A 57 14.68 -15.79 14.41
CA LEU A 57 13.81 -16.96 14.50
C LEU A 57 12.66 -16.87 13.50
N LEU A 58 11.98 -15.72 13.48
CA LEU A 58 10.87 -15.48 12.55
C LEU A 58 11.32 -15.46 11.09
N LEU A 59 12.50 -14.92 10.80
CA LEU A 59 13.03 -14.93 9.45
C LEU A 59 13.43 -16.33 8.99
N ASP A 60 14.10 -17.10 9.84
CA ASP A 60 14.50 -18.47 9.51
C ASP A 60 13.29 -19.41 9.31
N ASN A 61 12.19 -19.13 10.00
CA ASN A 61 10.94 -19.87 9.94
C ASN A 61 9.83 -19.12 9.18
N ALA A 62 10.18 -18.14 8.36
CA ALA A 62 9.22 -17.32 7.61
C ALA A 62 8.27 -18.14 6.71
N HIS A 63 8.73 -19.32 6.25
CA HIS A 63 7.90 -20.26 5.49
C HIS A 63 6.64 -20.70 6.25
N LEU A 64 6.64 -20.71 7.58
CA LEU A 64 5.46 -21.11 8.38
C LEU A 64 4.31 -20.09 8.24
N LEU A 65 4.61 -18.80 8.19
CA LEU A 65 3.59 -17.79 7.85
C LEU A 65 3.14 -17.95 6.39
N VAL A 66 4.10 -18.13 5.48
CA VAL A 66 3.82 -18.30 4.05
C VAL A 66 2.89 -19.51 3.83
N ASP A 67 3.19 -20.65 4.45
CA ASP A 67 2.40 -21.88 4.35
C ASP A 67 1.01 -21.70 4.95
N SER A 68 0.91 -21.03 6.13
CA SER A 68 -0.37 -20.75 6.78
C SER A 68 -1.29 -19.92 5.88
N VAL A 69 -0.79 -18.84 5.29
CA VAL A 69 -1.57 -17.97 4.38
C VAL A 69 -1.87 -18.69 3.06
N ASN A 70 -0.91 -19.45 2.51
CA ASN A 70 -1.10 -20.17 1.25
C ASN A 70 -2.14 -21.30 1.38
N ALA A 71 -2.25 -21.92 2.56
CA ALA A 71 -3.23 -22.99 2.83
C ALA A 71 -4.67 -22.47 2.82
N ASP A 72 -4.91 -21.20 3.14
CA ASP A 72 -6.25 -20.62 3.02
C ASP A 72 -6.58 -20.28 1.57
N THR A 73 -7.39 -21.14 0.96
CA THR A 73 -7.79 -21.01 -0.46
C THR A 73 -8.73 -19.83 -0.72
N ALA A 74 -9.38 -19.29 0.32
CA ALA A 74 -10.25 -18.12 0.21
C ALA A 74 -9.44 -16.81 0.15
N VAL A 75 -8.22 -16.79 0.69
CA VAL A 75 -7.34 -15.62 0.63
C VAL A 75 -6.94 -15.35 -0.82
N SER A 76 -7.28 -14.17 -1.29
CA SER A 76 -7.00 -13.70 -2.65
C SER A 76 -5.70 -12.89 -2.75
N ARG A 77 -5.29 -12.20 -1.68
CA ARG A 77 -4.09 -11.33 -1.61
C ARG A 77 -3.57 -11.27 -0.18
N LEU A 78 -2.29 -10.95 -0.03
CA LEU A 78 -1.68 -10.51 1.23
C LEU A 78 -1.41 -9.00 1.15
N ILE A 79 -1.74 -8.27 2.23
CA ILE A 79 -1.36 -6.88 2.45
C ILE A 79 -0.40 -6.85 3.64
N HIS A 80 0.82 -6.36 3.44
CA HIS A 80 1.80 -6.15 4.50
C HIS A 80 1.95 -4.65 4.75
N VAL A 81 1.57 -4.22 5.94
CA VAL A 81 1.48 -2.79 6.30
C VAL A 81 2.78 -2.24 6.92
N GLY A 82 3.93 -2.69 6.43
CA GLY A 82 5.22 -2.12 6.78
C GLY A 82 5.94 -2.80 7.94
N ASP A 83 7.10 -2.27 8.23
CA ASP A 83 8.03 -2.74 9.26
C ASP A 83 8.46 -4.19 9.04
N ILE A 84 9.30 -4.38 8.02
CA ILE A 84 9.86 -5.71 7.67
C ILE A 84 11.05 -6.10 8.54
N HIS A 85 11.45 -5.27 9.49
CA HIS A 85 12.40 -5.58 10.57
C HIS A 85 12.16 -4.68 11.79
N ALA A 86 12.66 -5.13 12.95
CA ALA A 86 12.48 -4.39 14.20
C ALA A 86 13.26 -3.08 14.22
N GLY A 87 12.73 -2.06 14.87
CA GLY A 87 13.40 -0.78 15.11
C GLY A 87 14.64 -0.86 16.02
N SER A 88 15.05 -2.08 16.44
CA SER A 88 16.32 -2.36 17.14
C SER A 88 17.34 -3.07 16.26
N MET A 89 17.06 -3.24 14.96
CA MET A 89 17.95 -3.88 13.98
C MET A 89 18.50 -2.83 13.02
N PRO A 90 19.72 -3.00 12.50
CA PRO A 90 20.25 -2.08 11.48
C PRO A 90 19.50 -2.22 10.16
N CYS A 91 19.42 -1.15 9.42
CA CYS A 91 18.92 -1.19 8.05
C CYS A 91 19.88 -1.92 7.13
N THR A 92 19.37 -2.52 6.11
CA THR A 92 20.03 -3.61 5.41
C THR A 92 20.78 -3.20 4.14
N SER A 93 20.81 -1.92 3.79
CA SER A 93 21.71 -1.44 2.76
C SER A 93 23.19 -1.65 3.16
N ALA A 94 23.46 -1.69 4.49
CA ALA A 94 24.78 -2.01 5.03
C ALA A 94 25.05 -3.52 5.14
N ASP A 95 24.04 -4.37 4.93
CA ASP A 95 24.09 -5.84 5.05
C ASP A 95 24.65 -6.35 6.39
N ILE A 96 24.47 -5.59 7.48
CA ILE A 96 24.99 -5.87 8.82
C ILE A 96 23.83 -5.98 9.79
N LEU A 97 23.58 -7.16 10.34
CA LEU A 97 22.42 -7.43 11.21
C LEU A 97 22.81 -8.11 12.52
N PRO A 98 23.02 -7.38 13.63
CA PRO A 98 23.02 -8.00 14.96
C PRO A 98 21.57 -8.34 15.39
N PRO A 99 21.31 -9.46 16.04
CA PRO A 99 22.24 -10.57 16.35
C PRO A 99 22.47 -11.53 15.17
N ILE A 100 22.00 -11.19 13.98
CA ILE A 100 22.14 -12.02 12.78
C ILE A 100 23.48 -11.69 12.16
N PRO A 101 24.37 -12.67 11.97
CA PRO A 101 25.64 -12.45 11.27
C PRO A 101 25.40 -11.89 9.87
N GLN A 102 26.35 -11.08 9.38
CA GLN A 102 26.37 -10.70 7.97
C GLN A 102 26.17 -11.92 7.09
N SER A 103 25.30 -11.80 6.14
CA SER A 103 25.02 -12.87 5.19
C SER A 103 24.69 -12.28 3.82
N ASN A 104 25.10 -12.99 2.80
CA ASN A 104 24.67 -12.73 1.44
C ASN A 104 23.65 -13.83 1.07
N PRO A 105 22.38 -13.50 0.80
CA PRO A 105 21.81 -12.15 0.68
C PRO A 105 21.57 -11.44 2.03
N GLY A 106 21.47 -10.11 2.00
CA GLY A 106 21.10 -9.27 3.14
C GLY A 106 19.67 -9.47 3.63
N TYR A 107 19.32 -8.84 4.75
CA TYR A 107 18.02 -9.07 5.43
C TYR A 107 16.83 -8.70 4.53
N ASN A 108 16.79 -7.49 3.96
CA ASN A 108 15.71 -7.08 3.06
C ASN A 108 15.60 -8.02 1.85
N GLN A 109 16.72 -8.50 1.33
CA GLN A 109 16.71 -9.46 0.23
C GLN A 109 16.11 -10.81 0.63
N LYS A 110 16.38 -11.27 1.86
CA LYS A 110 15.76 -12.50 2.39
C LYS A 110 14.25 -12.34 2.53
N ILE A 111 13.79 -11.18 3.04
CA ILE A 111 12.37 -10.90 3.14
C ILE A 111 11.72 -10.79 1.76
N TYR A 112 12.39 -10.10 0.81
CA TYR A 112 11.95 -10.10 -0.58
C TYR A 112 11.74 -11.52 -1.11
N TYR A 113 12.69 -12.43 -0.87
CA TYR A 113 12.56 -13.83 -1.28
C TYR A 113 11.40 -14.54 -0.56
N GLN A 114 11.15 -14.24 0.70
CA GLN A 114 9.99 -14.79 1.41
C GLN A 114 8.67 -14.27 0.82
N PHE A 115 8.59 -12.98 0.51
CA PHE A 115 7.42 -12.43 -0.17
C PHE A 115 7.14 -13.09 -1.52
N GLN A 116 8.18 -13.50 -2.24
CA GLN A 116 8.04 -14.24 -3.50
C GLN A 116 7.52 -15.70 -3.32
N GLN A 117 7.54 -16.26 -2.10
CA GLN A 117 7.03 -17.61 -1.85
C GLN A 117 5.50 -17.64 -1.65
N PHE A 118 4.85 -16.51 -1.47
CA PHE A 118 3.40 -16.48 -1.41
C PHE A 118 2.80 -16.85 -2.77
N ALA A 119 1.90 -17.84 -2.77
CA ALA A 119 1.13 -18.21 -3.96
C ALA A 119 0.06 -17.17 -4.33
N LYS A 120 -0.03 -16.11 -3.54
CA LYS A 120 -0.96 -14.99 -3.67
C LYS A 120 -0.19 -13.73 -4.04
N PRO A 121 -0.85 -12.73 -4.68
CA PRO A 121 -0.27 -11.39 -4.81
C PRO A 121 0.02 -10.79 -3.44
N VAL A 122 1.19 -10.20 -3.27
CA VAL A 122 1.61 -9.50 -2.04
C VAL A 122 1.70 -8.01 -2.32
N ILE A 123 0.93 -7.22 -1.57
CA ILE A 123 1.01 -5.76 -1.53
C ILE A 123 1.80 -5.39 -0.27
N TYR A 124 2.80 -4.56 -0.42
CA TYR A 124 3.64 -4.08 0.67
C TYR A 124 3.68 -2.55 0.65
N THR A 125 3.61 -1.92 1.81
CA THR A 125 3.92 -0.50 2.01
C THR A 125 5.04 -0.37 3.04
N PRO A 126 6.07 0.47 2.84
CA PRO A 126 7.17 0.61 3.77
C PRO A 126 6.74 1.19 5.12
N GLY A 127 7.40 0.73 6.20
CA GLY A 127 7.30 1.34 7.51
C GLY A 127 8.48 2.27 7.80
N ASP A 128 8.55 2.80 9.04
CA ASP A 128 9.64 3.70 9.44
C ASP A 128 10.94 2.95 9.73
N ASN A 129 10.86 1.69 10.14
CA ASN A 129 12.04 0.89 10.45
C ASN A 129 12.91 0.60 9.23
N GLU A 130 12.35 0.54 8.03
CA GLU A 130 13.09 0.25 6.80
C GLU A 130 13.91 1.44 6.29
N TRP A 131 13.57 2.67 6.68
CA TRP A 131 14.24 3.83 6.09
C TRP A 131 14.37 5.04 7.01
N THR A 132 13.29 5.66 7.52
CA THR A 132 13.38 6.90 8.30
C THR A 132 14.14 6.72 9.61
N ASP A 133 14.00 5.58 10.27
CA ASP A 133 14.62 5.25 11.55
C ASP A 133 16.06 4.77 11.45
N CYS A 134 16.56 4.48 10.27
CA CYS A 134 17.90 3.93 10.02
C CYS A 134 19.04 4.81 10.58
N GLN A 135 18.79 6.10 10.75
CA GLN A 135 19.72 7.06 11.35
C GLN A 135 19.73 7.00 12.89
N LYS A 136 18.72 6.37 13.53
CA LYS A 136 18.59 6.34 14.99
C LYS A 136 19.65 5.42 15.63
N THR A 137 20.03 5.76 16.86
CA THR A 137 21.00 4.97 17.63
C THR A 137 20.51 3.56 17.89
N LYS A 138 19.19 3.37 18.10
CA LYS A 138 18.59 2.04 18.30
C LYS A 138 18.76 1.13 17.07
N GLN A 139 18.89 1.73 15.88
CA GLN A 139 19.19 1.03 14.62
C GLN A 139 20.66 1.18 14.19
N PHE A 140 21.56 1.42 15.15
CA PHE A 140 23.01 1.46 14.97
C PHE A 140 23.49 2.58 14.04
N LYS A 141 22.66 3.59 13.73
CA LYS A 141 22.95 4.62 12.73
C LYS A 141 23.42 4.01 11.41
N SER A 142 22.73 2.97 10.98
CA SER A 142 23.14 2.07 9.90
C SER A 142 22.93 2.64 8.51
N GLY A 143 22.08 3.67 8.34
CA GLY A 143 21.79 4.21 7.02
C GLY A 143 21.27 5.65 7.03
N ALA A 144 21.47 6.34 5.91
CA ALA A 144 20.84 7.62 5.63
C ALA A 144 19.40 7.37 5.15
N PRO A 145 18.37 7.99 5.76
CA PRO A 145 16.98 7.70 5.46
C PRO A 145 16.63 7.64 3.96
N LEU A 146 17.04 8.65 3.19
CA LEU A 146 16.73 8.68 1.75
C LEU A 146 17.45 7.60 0.94
N ASN A 147 18.65 7.18 1.36
CA ASN A 147 19.37 6.09 0.70
C ASN A 147 18.67 4.75 0.98
N GLU A 148 18.22 4.56 2.22
CA GLU A 148 17.48 3.36 2.60
C GLU A 148 16.13 3.30 1.87
N LEU A 149 15.38 4.42 1.79
CA LEU A 149 14.15 4.48 1.00
C LEU A 149 14.39 4.15 -0.48
N ALA A 150 15.48 4.68 -1.06
CA ALA A 150 15.85 4.36 -2.44
C ALA A 150 16.18 2.86 -2.60
N SER A 151 16.84 2.27 -1.61
CA SER A 151 17.15 0.82 -1.58
C SER A 151 15.87 -0.02 -1.50
N VAL A 152 14.95 0.31 -0.60
CA VAL A 152 13.64 -0.34 -0.48
C VAL A 152 12.88 -0.26 -1.81
N ARG A 153 12.80 0.93 -2.41
CA ARG A 153 12.13 1.14 -3.71
C ARG A 153 12.76 0.30 -4.82
N SER A 154 14.09 0.25 -4.89
CA SER A 154 14.79 -0.52 -5.92
C SER A 154 14.60 -2.03 -5.78
N GLN A 155 14.42 -2.53 -4.57
CA GLN A 155 14.30 -3.95 -4.29
C GLN A 155 12.85 -4.46 -4.37
N PHE A 156 11.93 -3.80 -3.67
CA PHE A 156 10.56 -4.28 -3.56
C PHE A 156 9.63 -3.75 -4.66
N PHE A 157 10.00 -2.62 -5.28
CA PHE A 157 9.18 -1.94 -6.28
C PHE A 157 9.90 -1.75 -7.62
N ALA A 158 10.88 -2.62 -7.93
CA ALA A 158 11.63 -2.60 -9.21
C ALA A 158 10.73 -2.65 -10.45
N LYS A 159 9.52 -3.21 -10.30
CA LYS A 159 8.49 -3.25 -11.34
C LYS A 159 7.24 -2.50 -10.86
N PRO A 160 7.20 -1.15 -10.91
CA PRO A 160 6.05 -0.39 -10.43
C PRO A 160 4.76 -0.84 -11.11
N GLY A 161 3.70 -1.03 -10.32
CA GLY A 161 2.40 -1.51 -10.81
C GLY A 161 2.29 -3.04 -10.91
N LEU A 162 3.29 -3.80 -10.43
CA LEU A 162 3.19 -5.25 -10.23
C LEU A 162 3.36 -5.59 -8.75
N THR A 163 2.58 -6.57 -8.27
CA THR A 163 2.68 -7.08 -6.90
C THR A 163 3.88 -8.01 -6.74
N LEU A 164 4.33 -8.19 -5.51
CA LEU A 164 5.21 -9.28 -5.12
C LEU A 164 4.43 -10.61 -5.05
N GLY A 165 5.14 -11.72 -4.77
CA GLY A 165 4.53 -13.05 -4.79
C GLY A 165 4.01 -13.39 -6.18
N LYS A 166 2.74 -13.77 -6.28
CA LYS A 166 2.10 -13.96 -7.58
C LYS A 166 1.92 -12.60 -8.27
N GLU A 167 2.73 -12.32 -9.28
CA GLU A 167 2.65 -11.05 -10.02
C GLU A 167 1.23 -10.79 -10.56
N THR A 168 0.67 -9.65 -10.20
CA THR A 168 -0.64 -9.18 -10.62
C THR A 168 -0.58 -7.67 -10.79
N GLU A 169 -1.25 -7.13 -11.80
CA GLU A 169 -1.29 -5.70 -12.05
C GLU A 169 -2.08 -4.94 -10.98
N VAL A 170 -1.54 -3.80 -10.59
CA VAL A 170 -2.16 -2.78 -9.75
C VAL A 170 -1.81 -1.40 -10.31
N LEU A 171 -2.60 -0.38 -9.98
CA LEU A 171 -2.24 1.00 -10.32
C LEU A 171 -1.15 1.46 -9.35
N SER A 172 -0.02 1.94 -9.85
CA SER A 172 1.01 2.61 -9.04
C SER A 172 0.91 4.12 -9.27
N GLN A 173 1.03 4.91 -8.21
CA GLN A 173 1.02 6.38 -8.31
C GLN A 173 2.09 6.87 -9.27
N SER A 174 3.26 6.24 -9.29
CA SER A 174 4.35 6.60 -10.19
C SER A 174 3.97 6.61 -11.68
N ARG A 175 2.89 5.92 -12.06
CA ARG A 175 2.39 5.83 -13.44
C ARG A 175 1.02 6.49 -13.65
N HIS A 176 0.34 6.84 -12.55
CA HIS A 176 -1.05 7.32 -12.57
C HIS A 176 -1.23 8.59 -11.75
N PHE A 177 -0.20 9.43 -11.71
CA PHE A 177 -0.22 10.73 -11.02
C PHE A 177 -0.81 11.83 -11.90
N ASP A 178 -1.21 12.94 -11.28
CA ASP A 178 -1.59 14.17 -11.98
C ASP A 178 -0.34 14.83 -12.58
N PRO A 179 -0.27 15.05 -13.89
CA PRO A 179 0.90 15.68 -14.53
C PRO A 179 1.27 17.06 -13.99
N THR A 180 0.38 17.76 -13.28
CA THR A 180 0.69 19.01 -12.59
C THR A 180 1.61 18.80 -11.36
N TYR A 181 1.73 17.55 -10.89
CA TYR A 181 2.60 17.15 -9.79
C TYR A 181 3.61 16.09 -10.23
N PRO A 182 4.57 16.42 -11.10
CA PRO A 182 5.48 15.43 -11.68
C PRO A 182 6.39 14.73 -10.67
N THR A 183 6.58 15.31 -9.48
CA THR A 183 7.31 14.68 -8.36
C THR A 183 6.62 13.42 -7.86
N ASP A 184 5.32 13.25 -8.07
CA ASP A 184 4.58 12.06 -7.66
C ASP A 184 5.02 10.79 -8.40
N ALA A 185 5.72 10.92 -9.52
CA ALA A 185 6.30 9.79 -10.25
C ALA A 185 7.33 8.98 -9.45
N GLN A 186 7.86 9.52 -8.34
CA GLN A 186 8.80 8.80 -7.49
C GLN A 186 8.14 7.80 -6.53
N PHE A 187 6.83 7.94 -6.24
CA PHE A 187 6.13 7.11 -5.25
C PHE A 187 5.64 5.80 -5.88
N VAL A 188 6.58 4.90 -6.11
CA VAL A 188 6.35 3.57 -6.72
C VAL A 188 5.60 2.63 -5.79
N GLU A 189 5.72 2.84 -4.49
CA GLU A 189 5.14 2.06 -3.39
C GLU A 189 3.65 2.35 -3.15
N ASN A 190 3.17 3.52 -3.54
CA ASN A 190 1.77 3.87 -3.43
C ASN A 190 0.99 3.16 -4.55
N VAL A 191 0.14 2.22 -4.18
CA VAL A 191 -0.63 1.44 -5.15
C VAL A 191 -2.11 1.42 -4.83
N MET A 192 -2.96 1.19 -5.85
CA MET A 192 -4.37 0.92 -5.66
C MET A 192 -4.88 -0.11 -6.66
N TRP A 193 -5.93 -0.82 -6.27
CA TRP A 193 -6.64 -1.75 -7.15
C TRP A 193 -8.11 -1.81 -6.78
N LYS A 194 -8.90 -2.37 -7.67
CA LYS A 194 -10.28 -2.75 -7.39
C LYS A 194 -10.40 -4.26 -7.42
N GLN A 195 -11.15 -4.80 -6.48
CA GLN A 195 -11.57 -6.20 -6.49
C GLN A 195 -13.06 -6.24 -6.15
N GLY A 196 -13.86 -6.78 -7.05
CA GLY A 196 -15.32 -6.71 -6.93
C GLY A 196 -15.82 -5.27 -6.74
N LYS A 197 -16.60 -5.04 -5.71
CA LYS A 197 -17.14 -3.71 -5.34
C LYS A 197 -16.33 -3.01 -4.23
N VAL A 198 -15.05 -3.33 -4.11
CA VAL A 198 -14.15 -2.74 -3.10
C VAL A 198 -12.95 -2.12 -3.79
N VAL A 199 -12.62 -0.89 -3.42
CA VAL A 199 -11.37 -0.23 -3.81
C VAL A 199 -10.39 -0.31 -2.64
N PHE A 200 -9.17 -0.71 -2.95
CA PHE A 200 -8.05 -0.79 -2.02
C PHE A 200 -6.98 0.21 -2.44
N ALA A 201 -6.32 0.83 -1.47
CA ALA A 201 -5.14 1.64 -1.71
C ALA A 201 -4.13 1.49 -0.56
N THR A 202 -2.84 1.56 -0.87
CA THR A 202 -1.77 1.69 0.12
C THR A 202 -1.02 2.99 -0.09
N LEU A 203 -0.56 3.58 1.01
CA LEU A 203 0.17 4.84 1.04
C LEU A 203 1.40 4.69 1.94
N ASN A 204 2.49 5.34 1.58
CA ASN A 204 3.70 5.40 2.39
C ASN A 204 3.55 6.46 3.49
N VAL A 205 2.80 6.12 4.54
CA VAL A 205 2.67 6.93 5.75
C VAL A 205 3.41 6.20 6.86
N PRO A 206 4.69 6.54 7.13
CA PRO A 206 5.52 5.86 8.12
C PRO A 206 5.25 6.36 9.54
N GLY A 207 5.65 5.57 10.53
CA GLY A 207 5.78 5.96 11.92
C GLY A 207 6.67 7.19 12.13
N SER A 208 7.21 7.36 13.33
CA SER A 208 8.11 8.48 13.66
C SER A 208 7.53 9.85 13.33
N ASN A 209 6.22 10.03 13.64
CA ASN A 209 5.44 11.23 13.36
C ASN A 209 5.51 11.65 11.89
N ASN A 210 5.32 10.71 10.98
CA ASN A 210 5.39 10.92 9.53
C ASN A 210 6.77 11.38 9.05
N ASP A 211 7.85 10.79 9.60
CA ASP A 211 9.26 11.17 9.35
C ASP A 211 9.63 12.61 9.74
N THR A 212 8.91 13.23 10.67
CA THR A 212 9.22 14.61 11.10
C THR A 212 10.12 14.69 12.32
N LEU A 213 10.39 13.55 12.99
CA LEU A 213 11.38 13.52 14.06
C LEU A 213 12.77 13.79 13.46
N PRO A 214 13.54 14.80 13.97
CA PRO A 214 14.77 15.24 13.31
C PRO A 214 15.78 14.11 13.11
N TRP A 215 16.32 13.99 11.92
CA TRP A 215 17.42 13.06 11.64
C TRP A 215 18.67 13.46 12.44
N ALA A 216 19.32 12.48 13.04
CA ALA A 216 20.36 12.72 14.02
C ALA A 216 21.79 12.58 13.49
N GLY A 217 22.75 13.24 14.16
CA GLY A 217 24.18 13.06 13.95
C GLY A 217 24.64 13.41 12.53
N THR A 218 25.39 12.52 11.89
CA THR A 218 25.93 12.73 10.54
C THR A 218 24.88 12.70 9.44
N PHE A 219 23.66 12.24 9.76
CA PHE A 219 22.54 12.18 8.83
C PHE A 219 21.63 13.42 8.93
N ALA A 220 21.86 14.32 9.91
CA ALA A 220 21.07 15.52 10.08
C ALA A 220 21.07 16.38 8.80
N ASN A 221 19.91 16.51 8.19
CA ASN A 221 19.68 17.34 7.01
C ASN A 221 18.21 17.79 6.96
N GLN A 222 17.90 18.83 7.72
CA GLN A 222 16.52 19.30 7.85
C GLN A 222 15.91 19.69 6.51
N THR A 223 16.66 20.34 5.62
CA THR A 223 16.16 20.72 4.29
C THR A 223 15.75 19.51 3.44
N ALA A 224 16.54 18.43 3.49
CA ALA A 224 16.21 17.22 2.75
C ALA A 224 15.02 16.49 3.37
N GLN A 225 14.93 16.46 4.71
CA GLN A 225 13.82 15.87 5.44
C GLN A 225 12.53 16.63 5.18
N ASP A 226 12.52 17.97 5.32
CA ASP A 226 11.33 18.80 5.07
C ASP A 226 10.82 18.63 3.63
N LYS A 227 11.75 18.52 2.67
CA LYS A 227 11.41 18.28 1.26
C LYS A 227 10.75 16.91 1.09
N GLU A 228 11.32 15.85 1.67
CA GLU A 228 10.78 14.50 1.62
C GLU A 228 9.37 14.48 2.22
N VAL A 229 9.22 14.92 3.46
CA VAL A 229 7.94 14.95 4.18
C VAL A 229 6.87 15.72 3.39
N SER A 230 7.22 16.87 2.84
CA SER A 230 6.29 17.70 2.07
C SER A 230 5.87 17.03 0.76
N GLU A 231 6.82 16.46 0.01
CA GLU A 231 6.54 15.81 -1.28
C GLU A 231 5.73 14.54 -1.08
N ARG A 232 6.13 13.68 -0.13
CA ARG A 232 5.44 12.42 0.16
C ARG A 232 4.05 12.67 0.72
N THR A 233 3.90 13.51 1.74
CA THR A 233 2.57 13.81 2.30
C THR A 233 1.66 14.40 1.24
N GLY A 234 2.15 15.33 0.41
CA GLY A 234 1.37 15.88 -0.70
C GLY A 234 0.94 14.81 -1.72
N ALA A 235 1.82 13.87 -2.05
CA ALA A 235 1.52 12.76 -2.94
C ALA A 235 0.49 11.80 -2.32
N ASP A 236 0.66 11.46 -1.03
CA ASP A 236 -0.27 10.58 -0.31
C ASP A 236 -1.68 11.18 -0.26
N LEU A 237 -1.81 12.48 0.03
CA LEU A 237 -3.11 13.16 0.02
C LEU A 237 -3.79 13.09 -1.36
N ARG A 238 -3.03 13.30 -2.44
CA ARG A 238 -3.57 13.19 -3.81
C ARG A 238 -3.93 11.76 -4.18
N TRP A 239 -3.12 10.78 -3.74
CA TRP A 239 -3.41 9.36 -4.00
C TRP A 239 -4.62 8.87 -3.24
N LEU A 240 -4.77 9.28 -1.98
CA LEU A 240 -5.94 9.03 -1.17
C LEU A 240 -7.20 9.58 -1.85
N GLU A 241 -7.17 10.83 -2.31
CA GLU A 241 -8.27 11.45 -3.06
C GLU A 241 -8.57 10.69 -4.35
N ALA A 242 -7.55 10.26 -5.09
CA ALA A 242 -7.72 9.46 -6.31
C ALA A 242 -8.39 8.10 -6.03
N ALA A 243 -8.07 7.46 -4.89
CA ALA A 243 -8.70 6.21 -4.47
C ALA A 243 -10.20 6.37 -4.21
N PHE A 244 -10.60 7.42 -3.48
CA PHE A 244 -12.02 7.72 -3.23
C PHE A 244 -12.75 8.17 -4.51
N LYS A 245 -12.11 8.95 -5.36
CA LYS A 245 -12.64 9.31 -6.68
C LYS A 245 -12.90 8.08 -7.55
N LYS A 246 -11.94 7.11 -7.54
CA LYS A 246 -12.10 5.82 -8.21
C LYS A 246 -13.27 5.04 -7.60
N ALA A 247 -13.37 4.98 -6.27
CA ALA A 247 -14.45 4.28 -5.59
C ALA A 247 -15.83 4.83 -5.98
N LYS A 248 -16.00 6.13 -5.99
CA LYS A 248 -17.25 6.79 -6.44
C LYS A 248 -17.53 6.51 -7.91
N LYS A 249 -16.54 6.69 -8.80
CA LYS A 249 -16.69 6.48 -10.24
C LYS A 249 -17.10 5.05 -10.58
N GLU A 250 -16.57 4.07 -9.85
CA GLU A 250 -16.79 2.65 -10.11
C GLU A 250 -17.86 2.03 -9.20
N HIS A 251 -18.64 2.87 -8.49
CA HIS A 251 -19.73 2.46 -7.59
C HIS A 251 -19.29 1.40 -6.57
N ALA A 252 -18.09 1.58 -6.00
CA ALA A 252 -17.62 0.72 -4.94
C ALA A 252 -18.54 0.80 -3.70
N ARG A 253 -18.65 -0.31 -2.98
CA ARG A 253 -19.45 -0.44 -1.75
C ARG A 253 -18.61 -0.22 -0.49
N ALA A 254 -17.29 -0.34 -0.61
CA ALA A 254 -16.35 -0.14 0.49
C ALA A 254 -14.99 0.35 -0.04
N VAL A 255 -14.22 1.00 0.83
CA VAL A 255 -12.83 1.37 0.58
C VAL A 255 -11.96 0.79 1.70
N VAL A 256 -10.78 0.27 1.35
CA VAL A 256 -9.77 -0.22 2.29
C VAL A 256 -8.47 0.53 2.04
N ILE A 257 -7.92 1.14 3.08
CA ILE A 257 -6.66 1.89 3.05
C ILE A 257 -5.65 1.17 3.94
N GLY A 258 -4.44 0.92 3.42
CA GLY A 258 -3.32 0.35 4.16
C GLY A 258 -2.19 1.37 4.29
N ILE A 259 -1.70 1.56 5.51
CA ILE A 259 -0.54 2.40 5.85
C ILE A 259 0.29 1.67 6.91
N GLN A 260 1.49 2.17 7.26
CA GLN A 260 2.21 1.59 8.40
C GLN A 260 1.87 2.30 9.70
N ALA A 261 1.90 3.63 9.75
CA ALA A 261 1.78 4.41 10.98
C ALA A 261 0.50 4.15 11.78
N ASP A 262 0.61 4.00 13.09
CA ASP A 262 -0.52 4.16 14.00
C ASP A 262 -0.73 5.65 14.33
N MET A 263 -1.56 6.31 13.53
CA MET A 263 -1.86 7.74 13.69
C MET A 263 -2.62 8.08 14.98
N TRP A 264 -2.98 7.06 15.76
CA TRP A 264 -3.60 7.17 17.08
C TRP A 264 -2.90 6.27 18.11
N ASP A 265 -1.56 6.12 18.01
CA ASP A 265 -0.78 5.30 18.95
C ASP A 265 -1.19 5.60 20.40
N PRO A 266 -1.70 4.62 21.16
CA PRO A 266 -2.15 4.80 22.53
C PRO A 266 -1.05 5.29 23.47
N ALA A 267 0.21 4.92 23.20
CA ALA A 267 1.35 5.36 24.00
C ALA A 267 1.60 6.88 23.80
N ALA A 268 1.55 7.35 22.56
CA ALA A 268 1.70 8.76 22.24
C ALA A 268 0.51 9.60 22.77
N ILE A 269 -0.71 9.11 22.67
CA ILE A 269 -1.91 9.73 23.26
C ILE A 269 -1.75 9.88 24.78
N THR A 270 -1.34 8.81 25.46
CA THR A 270 -1.21 8.79 26.92
C THR A 270 -0.07 9.71 27.38
N ALA A 271 1.02 9.78 26.64
CA ALA A 271 2.15 10.66 26.92
C ALA A 271 1.85 12.14 26.66
N THR A 272 0.70 12.48 26.06
CA THR A 272 0.36 13.84 25.60
C THR A 272 1.48 14.45 24.74
N SER A 273 2.15 13.61 23.97
CA SER A 273 3.25 14.00 23.09
C SER A 273 2.71 14.63 21.81
N ASN A 274 3.53 15.46 21.15
CA ASN A 274 3.20 16.01 19.84
C ASN A 274 3.55 15.03 18.70
N GLU A 275 3.86 13.78 19.02
CA GLU A 275 4.33 12.77 18.05
C GLU A 275 3.27 12.30 17.04
N LEU A 276 2.01 12.73 17.22
CA LEU A 276 0.92 12.44 16.29
C LEU A 276 0.50 13.66 15.43
N SER A 277 1.05 14.86 15.72
CA SER A 277 0.56 16.11 15.12
C SER A 277 0.75 16.18 13.61
N ASN A 278 1.79 15.53 13.06
CA ASN A 278 2.09 15.58 11.64
C ASN A 278 1.27 14.57 10.80
N TYR A 279 0.45 13.73 11.45
CA TYR A 279 -0.58 12.93 10.76
C TYR A 279 -1.89 13.73 10.57
N THR A 280 -2.06 14.87 11.26
CA THR A 280 -3.31 15.64 11.23
C THR A 280 -3.79 15.97 9.81
N PRO A 281 -2.95 16.42 8.86
CA PRO A 281 -3.42 16.66 7.49
C PRO A 281 -3.95 15.42 6.78
N ILE A 282 -3.35 14.26 7.05
CA ILE A 282 -3.77 12.97 6.46
C ILE A 282 -5.10 12.52 7.06
N VAL A 283 -5.23 12.60 8.40
CA VAL A 283 -6.46 12.20 9.10
C VAL A 283 -7.62 13.13 8.74
N GLN A 284 -7.41 14.43 8.66
CA GLN A 284 -8.43 15.39 8.22
C GLN A 284 -8.90 15.11 6.79
N LYS A 285 -7.95 14.91 5.85
CA LYS A 285 -8.29 14.54 4.47
C LYS A 285 -9.05 13.22 4.43
N LEU A 286 -8.62 12.22 5.19
CA LEU A 286 -9.31 10.94 5.29
C LEU A 286 -10.73 11.11 5.81
N ALA A 287 -10.93 11.89 6.87
CA ALA A 287 -12.24 12.16 7.45
C ALA A 287 -13.19 12.81 6.43
N ASP A 288 -12.74 13.85 5.73
CA ASP A 288 -13.53 14.52 4.69
C ASP A 288 -13.93 13.56 3.56
N LEU A 289 -12.99 12.72 3.11
CA LEU A 289 -13.24 11.77 2.03
C LEU A 289 -14.17 10.63 2.46
N VAL A 290 -14.07 10.17 3.69
CA VAL A 290 -14.95 9.13 4.27
C VAL A 290 -16.38 9.66 4.40
N GLU A 291 -16.54 10.90 4.90
CA GLU A 291 -17.84 11.57 4.97
C GLU A 291 -18.46 11.72 3.57
N ASP A 292 -17.69 12.25 2.61
CA ASP A 292 -18.12 12.48 1.23
C ASP A 292 -18.41 11.16 0.47
N PHE A 293 -17.73 10.07 0.80
CA PHE A 293 -18.01 8.74 0.24
C PHE A 293 -19.30 8.15 0.79
N GLY A 294 -19.60 8.34 2.08
CA GLY A 294 -20.81 7.90 2.76
C GLY A 294 -20.95 6.39 2.95
N GLY A 295 -20.04 5.59 2.42
CA GLY A 295 -19.98 4.15 2.60
C GLY A 295 -18.94 3.73 3.65
N PRO A 296 -18.88 2.44 4.01
CA PRO A 296 -17.92 1.92 4.99
C PRO A 296 -16.49 2.00 4.46
N VAL A 297 -15.58 2.47 5.32
CA VAL A 297 -14.14 2.57 5.06
C VAL A 297 -13.37 1.85 6.16
N LEU A 298 -12.35 1.09 5.77
CA LEU A 298 -11.44 0.41 6.66
C LEU A 298 -10.03 0.96 6.50
N LEU A 299 -9.42 1.36 7.61
CA LEU A 299 -8.00 1.67 7.71
C LEU A 299 -7.26 0.50 8.35
N LEU A 300 -6.23 0.00 7.70
CA LEU A 300 -5.31 -1.03 8.19
C LEU A 300 -3.98 -0.37 8.51
N ASN A 301 -3.44 -0.62 9.69
CA ASN A 301 -2.12 -0.13 10.08
C ASN A 301 -1.36 -1.13 10.98
N GLY A 302 -0.04 -0.89 11.17
CA GLY A 302 0.85 -1.57 12.09
C GLY A 302 1.37 -0.63 13.18
N ASP A 303 2.69 -0.54 13.35
CA ASP A 303 3.49 0.40 14.15
C ASP A 303 3.43 0.15 15.69
N SER A 304 2.25 0.14 16.29
CA SER A 304 2.10 -0.08 17.74
C SER A 304 2.20 -1.55 18.18
N HIS A 305 2.31 -2.51 17.26
CA HIS A 305 2.57 -3.94 17.48
C HIS A 305 1.49 -4.71 18.25
N VAL A 306 0.42 -4.07 18.66
CA VAL A 306 -0.66 -4.67 19.43
C VAL A 306 -1.96 -4.62 18.64
N TYR A 307 -2.53 -5.80 18.42
CA TYR A 307 -3.83 -5.88 17.75
C TYR A 307 -4.88 -5.02 18.44
N GLY A 308 -5.60 -4.26 17.64
CA GLY A 308 -6.72 -3.45 18.05
C GLY A 308 -7.69 -3.19 16.91
N ALA A 309 -8.97 -3.01 17.24
CA ALA A 309 -9.97 -2.61 16.27
C ALA A 309 -10.92 -1.60 16.91
N ASP A 310 -11.09 -0.46 16.26
CA ASP A 310 -11.91 0.64 16.78
C ASP A 310 -12.50 1.49 15.65
N GLN A 311 -13.22 2.51 16.05
CA GLN A 311 -13.74 3.59 15.18
C GLN A 311 -13.26 4.93 15.75
N PRO A 312 -12.01 5.35 15.47
CA PRO A 312 -11.34 6.43 16.17
C PRO A 312 -12.02 7.78 16.03
N LEU A 313 -12.79 7.98 14.98
CA LEU A 313 -13.46 9.25 14.67
C LEU A 313 -14.97 9.24 14.96
N THR A 314 -15.53 8.23 15.65
CA THR A 314 -16.96 8.18 15.95
C THR A 314 -17.41 9.33 16.85
N ASN A 315 -16.54 9.79 17.75
CA ASN A 315 -16.82 10.89 18.66
C ASN A 315 -15.67 11.89 18.65
N SER A 316 -15.92 13.07 18.07
CA SER A 316 -14.92 14.16 17.98
C SER A 316 -14.41 14.70 19.32
N SER A 317 -15.12 14.38 20.42
CA SER A 317 -14.72 14.79 21.80
C SER A 317 -13.99 13.68 22.56
N SER A 318 -13.84 12.47 21.98
CA SER A 318 -13.08 11.40 22.61
C SER A 318 -11.57 11.70 22.55
N ALA A 319 -10.75 10.95 23.30
CA ALA A 319 -9.31 11.09 23.25
C ALA A 319 -8.74 10.88 21.83
N THR A 320 -9.25 9.88 21.10
CA THR A 320 -8.86 9.64 19.71
C THR A 320 -9.44 10.67 18.74
N GLY A 321 -10.73 11.01 18.85
CA GLY A 321 -11.40 11.93 17.93
C GLY A 321 -10.93 13.38 18.02
N SER A 322 -10.44 13.84 19.20
CA SER A 322 -9.99 15.21 19.40
C SER A 322 -8.57 15.50 18.92
N ILE A 323 -7.70 14.48 18.83
CA ILE A 323 -6.28 14.64 18.52
C ILE A 323 -6.05 15.34 17.18
N HIS A 324 -6.81 14.95 16.17
CA HIS A 324 -6.64 15.47 14.80
C HIS A 324 -7.68 16.53 14.42
N HIS A 325 -8.50 16.96 15.38
CA HIS A 325 -9.47 18.05 15.20
C HIS A 325 -10.42 17.83 14.02
N THR A 326 -10.94 16.61 13.87
CA THR A 326 -11.89 16.26 12.81
C THR A 326 -13.34 16.31 13.30
N GLN A 327 -14.28 16.38 12.36
CA GLN A 327 -15.68 16.07 12.62
C GLN A 327 -15.86 14.58 12.99
N ALA A 328 -17.04 14.22 13.52
CA ALA A 328 -17.36 12.82 13.77
C ALA A 328 -17.61 12.06 12.46
N VAL A 329 -16.94 10.95 12.28
CA VAL A 329 -17.00 10.10 11.07
C VAL A 329 -17.21 8.63 11.50
N PRO A 330 -18.46 8.18 11.71
CA PRO A 330 -18.74 6.87 12.29
C PRO A 330 -18.54 5.69 11.32
N ASN A 331 -18.39 5.94 10.04
CA ASN A 331 -18.20 4.92 9.00
C ASN A 331 -16.72 4.60 8.68
N LEU A 332 -15.78 5.12 9.49
CA LEU A 332 -14.37 4.72 9.47
C LEU A 332 -14.13 3.69 10.58
N THR A 333 -13.74 2.48 10.18
CA THR A 333 -13.20 1.45 11.07
C THR A 333 -11.69 1.41 10.90
N ARG A 334 -10.94 1.24 12.01
CA ARG A 334 -9.50 1.01 11.99
C ARG A 334 -9.20 -0.37 12.56
N ILE A 335 -8.21 -1.05 11.99
CA ILE A 335 -7.62 -2.25 12.54
C ILE A 335 -6.10 -2.08 12.55
N THR A 336 -5.51 -2.13 13.73
CA THR A 336 -4.07 -2.27 13.92
C THR A 336 -3.75 -3.75 13.97
N VAL A 337 -2.85 -4.23 13.11
CA VAL A 337 -2.47 -5.64 13.10
C VAL A 337 -1.52 -5.96 14.25
N GLN A 338 -1.50 -7.22 14.68
CA GLN A 338 -0.55 -7.67 15.68
C GLN A 338 0.85 -7.76 15.09
N GLY A 339 1.80 -7.13 15.76
CA GLY A 339 3.21 -7.24 15.40
C GLY A 339 3.85 -8.51 15.97
N SER A 340 4.93 -8.95 15.33
CA SER A 340 5.62 -10.19 15.66
C SER A 340 6.36 -10.19 17.01
N THR A 341 6.37 -9.07 17.73
CA THR A 341 6.86 -9.00 19.12
C THR A 341 5.82 -9.42 20.15
N THR A 342 4.59 -9.63 19.73
CA THR A 342 3.43 -9.95 20.58
C THR A 342 2.96 -11.37 20.29
N ALA A 343 2.77 -12.18 21.33
CA ALA A 343 2.25 -13.54 21.21
C ALA A 343 0.72 -13.55 21.34
N PRO A 344 0.01 -14.45 20.63
CA PRO A 344 0.53 -15.45 19.69
C PRO A 344 0.98 -14.82 18.38
N ALA A 345 1.87 -15.50 17.62
CA ALA A 345 2.15 -15.13 16.24
C ALA A 345 0.90 -15.39 15.39
N GLU A 346 0.44 -14.36 14.68
CA GLU A 346 -0.82 -14.43 13.94
C GLU A 346 -0.81 -13.53 12.72
N TRP A 347 -1.74 -13.77 11.82
CA TRP A 347 -2.08 -12.86 10.74
C TRP A 347 -3.58 -12.58 10.77
N LEU A 348 -3.97 -11.39 10.29
CA LEU A 348 -5.37 -11.00 10.24
C LEU A 348 -6.01 -11.55 8.96
N ARG A 349 -7.05 -12.37 9.11
CA ARG A 349 -7.92 -12.83 8.04
C ARG A 349 -9.10 -11.88 7.90
N LEU A 350 -9.04 -10.99 6.93
CA LEU A 350 -10.09 -10.00 6.67
C LEU A 350 -11.02 -10.48 5.56
N THR A 351 -12.32 -10.56 5.86
CA THR A 351 -13.36 -10.84 4.85
C THR A 351 -14.23 -9.61 4.65
N ILE A 352 -14.43 -9.21 3.40
CA ILE A 352 -15.21 -8.05 3.00
C ILE A 352 -16.39 -8.54 2.16
N ASP A 353 -17.61 -8.43 2.68
CA ASP A 353 -18.84 -8.78 1.96
C ASP A 353 -19.56 -7.48 1.53
N PRO A 354 -19.40 -7.05 0.27
CA PRO A 354 -19.95 -5.78 -0.20
C PRO A 354 -21.48 -5.74 -0.25
N ARG A 355 -22.18 -6.86 -0.01
CA ARG A 355 -23.63 -6.94 0.06
C ARG A 355 -24.17 -6.50 1.42
N LYS A 356 -23.32 -6.47 2.45
CA LYS A 356 -23.70 -6.13 3.83
C LYS A 356 -23.53 -4.64 4.10
N LEU A 357 -24.36 -4.10 5.00
CA LEU A 357 -24.20 -2.73 5.50
C LEU A 357 -22.91 -2.57 6.33
N GLN A 358 -22.56 -3.62 7.09
CA GLN A 358 -21.30 -3.76 7.79
C GLN A 358 -20.46 -4.83 7.03
N PRO A 359 -19.68 -4.44 6.03
CA PRO A 359 -19.07 -5.38 5.11
C PRO A 359 -17.85 -6.09 5.71
N PHE A 360 -17.21 -5.49 6.72
CA PHE A 360 -15.94 -5.99 7.26
C PHE A 360 -16.19 -6.99 8.38
N SER A 361 -15.55 -8.14 8.28
CA SER A 361 -15.42 -9.12 9.34
C SER A 361 -14.02 -9.70 9.31
N TRP A 362 -13.45 -10.00 10.46
CA TRP A 362 -12.07 -10.48 10.55
C TRP A 362 -11.89 -11.44 11.71
N GLU A 363 -10.82 -12.18 11.63
CA GLU A 363 -10.34 -13.07 12.67
C GLU A 363 -8.81 -13.07 12.68
N ASN A 364 -8.22 -13.22 13.85
CA ASN A 364 -6.80 -13.41 14.00
C ASN A 364 -6.51 -14.90 13.86
N VAL A 365 -5.67 -15.27 12.88
CA VAL A 365 -5.30 -16.65 12.61
C VAL A 365 -3.91 -16.90 13.18
N ALA A 366 -3.85 -17.62 14.29
CA ALA A 366 -2.60 -18.02 14.88
C ALA A 366 -1.86 -19.03 13.98
N TYR A 367 -0.54 -18.91 13.89
CA TYR A 367 0.31 -19.88 13.22
C TYR A 367 1.52 -20.23 14.10
N CYS A 368 2.09 -21.41 13.89
CA CYS A 368 3.28 -21.82 14.61
C CYS A 368 4.49 -21.08 14.04
N ALA A 369 5.04 -20.13 14.78
CA ALA A 369 6.21 -19.36 14.35
C ALA A 369 7.55 -19.97 14.80
N ASP A 370 7.52 -20.91 15.73
CA ASP A 370 8.71 -21.59 16.27
C ASP A 370 8.47 -23.11 16.29
N PRO A 371 9.06 -23.87 15.37
CA PRO A 371 8.90 -25.32 15.32
C PRO A 371 9.55 -26.07 16.51
N ALA A 372 10.34 -25.40 17.34
CA ALA A 372 10.90 -25.97 18.57
C ALA A 372 9.92 -25.95 19.75
N ILE A 373 8.82 -25.20 19.61
CA ILE A 373 7.73 -25.12 20.58
C ILE A 373 6.57 -25.96 20.06
N SER A 374 5.91 -26.74 20.93
CA SER A 374 4.66 -27.39 20.56
C SER A 374 3.60 -26.32 20.25
N CYS A 375 3.17 -26.24 19.00
CA CYS A 375 2.12 -25.36 18.54
C CYS A 375 0.79 -26.14 18.50
N GLU A 376 0.34 -26.64 19.68
CA GLU A 376 -0.95 -27.30 19.86
C GLU A 376 -2.10 -26.30 20.04
#